data_29fbb4620dc19e36f0d9ce03dd5deaec
#
_entry.id   29fbb4620dc19e36f0d9ce03dd5deaec
#
_cell.length_a   1.000
_cell.length_b   1.000
_cell.length_c   1.000
_cell.angle_alpha   90.00
_cell.angle_beta   90.00
_cell.angle_gamma   90.00
#
_symmetry.space_group_name_H-M   'P 1'
#
loop_
_entity.id
_entity.type
_entity.pdbx_description
1 polymer ?
#
loop_
_entity_poly.entity_id
_entity_poly.type
_entity_poly.pdbx_seq_one_letter_code
_entity_poly.pdbx_strand_id
1 'polypeptide(L)'
;MDGKGHKDWQSRKLLNMIRKLMPNIMVNNRMDLPDAPDFVTPEQYQPYATPTDEKGRPVVWEGCQTLSGSWGYYRDEYSWKSVSQLLGMLIDGVSKGGNLLLNVGPTGRGEIDYRAREALEGVGDWMHYNSRSIYGCGAAPKSFAIPPDCRLTYNKEKKRLYVHVLAWPFRDIHLLKLAGKVEYAQFLHDASEVLFAESNVNKDPHSHMAGPVPPGTLTLKLPIVKPNIEIPVIELFLK
;
A
#
# COMPACT_ATOMS: atom_id res chain seq x y z
N MET A 1 -11.13 15.82 16.30
CA MET A 1 -11.66 16.66 17.42
C MET A 1 -11.24 18.10 17.14
N ASP A 2 -11.90 18.69 16.18
CA ASP A 2 -11.47 19.97 15.62
C ASP A 2 -11.62 21.11 16.64
N GLY A 3 -10.50 21.76 16.95
CA GLY A 3 -10.43 22.96 17.77
C GLY A 3 -10.65 22.80 19.27
N LYS A 4 -10.76 21.56 19.78
CA LYS A 4 -10.91 21.31 21.22
C LYS A 4 -9.89 20.28 21.70
N GLY A 5 -9.26 20.56 22.85
CA GLY A 5 -8.25 19.68 23.44
C GLY A 5 -8.86 18.55 24.30
N HIS A 6 -7.99 17.65 24.74
CA HIS A 6 -8.35 16.49 25.58
C HIS A 6 -9.12 16.84 26.87
N LYS A 7 -8.92 18.04 27.42
CA LYS A 7 -9.61 18.52 28.62
C LYS A 7 -11.08 18.80 28.34
N ASP A 8 -11.38 19.46 27.22
CA ASP A 8 -12.74 19.83 26.83
C ASP A 8 -13.61 18.58 26.55
N TRP A 9 -12.98 17.55 25.98
CA TRP A 9 -13.63 16.26 25.68
C TRP A 9 -13.65 15.28 26.85
N GLN A 10 -13.01 15.62 27.99
CA GLN A 10 -12.79 14.70 29.11
C GLN A 10 -12.17 13.38 28.63
N SER A 11 -11.25 13.44 27.69
CA SER A 11 -10.70 12.28 26.94
C SER A 11 -10.16 11.20 27.86
N ARG A 12 -9.50 11.58 28.97
CA ARG A 12 -9.01 10.59 29.96
C ARG A 12 -10.13 9.80 30.61
N LYS A 13 -11.23 10.45 30.99
CA LYS A 13 -12.40 9.77 31.56
C LYS A 13 -13.05 8.84 30.55
N LEU A 14 -13.18 9.31 29.30
CA LEU A 14 -13.72 8.50 28.21
C LEU A 14 -12.84 7.28 27.92
N LEU A 15 -11.52 7.45 27.84
CA LEU A 15 -10.58 6.35 27.62
C LEU A 15 -10.69 5.31 28.76
N ASN A 16 -10.70 5.74 30.00
CA ASN A 16 -10.84 4.84 31.15
C ASN A 16 -12.15 4.04 31.10
N MET A 17 -13.24 4.66 30.68
CA MET A 17 -14.52 3.99 30.48
C MET A 17 -14.45 2.95 29.37
N ILE A 18 -13.87 3.31 28.22
CA ILE A 18 -13.68 2.41 27.07
C ILE A 18 -12.86 1.19 27.49
N ARG A 19 -11.71 1.40 28.14
CA ARG A 19 -10.83 0.31 28.60
C ARG A 19 -11.49 -0.59 29.65
N LYS A 20 -12.37 -0.03 30.49
CA LYS A 20 -13.15 -0.81 31.45
C LYS A 20 -14.18 -1.72 30.78
N LEU A 21 -14.85 -1.19 29.74
CA LEU A 21 -15.86 -1.94 28.97
C LEU A 21 -15.25 -2.94 27.99
N MET A 22 -14.19 -2.54 27.33
CA MET A 22 -13.50 -3.33 26.30
C MET A 22 -11.97 -3.20 26.44
N PRO A 23 -11.34 -3.99 27.30
CA PRO A 23 -9.91 -3.83 27.62
C PRO A 23 -8.96 -3.93 26.41
N ASN A 24 -9.33 -4.72 25.40
CA ASN A 24 -8.50 -5.02 24.23
C ASN A 24 -8.85 -4.16 22.99
N ILE A 25 -9.78 -3.20 23.11
CA ILE A 25 -10.11 -2.35 21.96
C ILE A 25 -8.96 -1.42 21.64
N MET A 26 -8.66 -1.26 20.36
CA MET A 26 -7.65 -0.30 19.88
C MET A 26 -8.24 1.11 19.80
N VAL A 27 -7.51 2.08 20.33
CA VAL A 27 -7.92 3.49 20.35
C VAL A 27 -6.88 4.32 19.61
N ASN A 28 -7.33 5.14 18.68
CA ASN A 28 -6.44 6.00 17.88
C ASN A 28 -6.04 7.29 18.62
N ASN A 29 -5.20 8.09 17.99
CA ASN A 29 -4.68 9.34 18.53
C ASN A 29 -5.68 10.51 18.54
N ARG A 30 -6.95 10.29 18.12
CA ARG A 30 -7.96 11.37 18.04
C ARG A 30 -8.53 11.81 19.40
N MET A 31 -8.14 11.15 20.47
CA MET A 31 -8.47 11.58 21.84
C MET A 31 -7.55 12.70 22.34
N ASP A 32 -6.55 13.08 21.58
CA ASP A 32 -5.56 14.11 21.95
C ASP A 32 -4.88 13.83 23.30
N LEU A 33 -4.60 12.56 23.57
CA LEU A 33 -3.87 12.08 24.75
C LEU A 33 -2.49 11.54 24.28
N PRO A 34 -1.37 12.18 24.66
CA PRO A 34 -0.07 11.81 24.11
C PRO A 34 0.42 10.41 24.52
N ASP A 35 -0.09 9.91 25.64
CA ASP A 35 0.30 8.63 26.26
C ASP A 35 -0.66 7.46 25.95
N ALA A 36 -1.66 7.68 25.13
CA ALA A 36 -2.79 6.75 25.04
C ALA A 36 -3.08 6.10 23.69
N PRO A 37 -2.56 6.55 22.54
CA PRO A 37 -2.96 5.92 21.29
C PRO A 37 -2.31 4.56 21.11
N ASP A 38 -3.11 3.57 20.67
CA ASP A 38 -2.62 2.29 20.22
C ASP A 38 -2.15 2.38 18.75
N PHE A 39 -2.69 3.35 18.00
CA PHE A 39 -2.30 3.65 16.63
C PHE A 39 -2.54 5.11 16.27
N VAL A 40 -1.88 5.57 15.20
CA VAL A 40 -2.01 6.94 14.68
C VAL A 40 -2.76 6.97 13.36
N THR A 41 -3.44 8.08 13.10
CA THR A 41 -4.31 8.23 11.92
C THR A 41 -3.90 9.46 11.09
N PRO A 42 -2.90 9.34 10.20
CA PRO A 42 -2.62 10.36 9.19
C PRO A 42 -3.89 10.66 8.38
N GLU A 43 -4.28 11.92 8.30
CA GLU A 43 -5.50 12.34 7.62
C GLU A 43 -5.20 13.19 6.41
N GLN A 44 -5.72 12.77 5.23
CA GLN A 44 -5.57 13.47 3.95
C GLN A 44 -4.11 13.64 3.49
N TYR A 45 -3.19 12.83 4.00
CA TYR A 45 -1.82 12.75 3.47
C TYR A 45 -1.28 11.32 3.57
N GLN A 46 -0.31 11.01 2.72
CA GLN A 46 0.43 9.74 2.76
C GLN A 46 1.76 9.98 3.50
N PRO A 47 2.05 9.26 4.59
CA PRO A 47 3.34 9.34 5.25
C PRO A 47 4.48 9.04 4.27
N TYR A 48 5.54 9.87 4.31
CA TYR A 48 6.73 9.65 3.48
C TYR A 48 7.39 8.28 3.77
N ALA A 49 7.43 7.92 5.04
CA ALA A 49 7.96 6.64 5.53
C ALA A 49 7.06 6.08 6.62
N THR A 50 7.32 4.86 7.07
CA THR A 50 6.63 4.27 8.25
C THR A 50 6.72 5.23 9.43
N PRO A 51 5.59 5.68 10.01
CA PRO A 51 5.60 6.53 11.20
C PRO A 51 6.31 5.85 12.37
N THR A 52 7.04 6.64 13.16
CA THR A 52 7.78 6.16 14.33
C THR A 52 7.46 6.97 15.56
N ASP A 53 7.61 6.34 16.73
CA ASP A 53 7.56 7.06 18.02
C ASP A 53 8.84 7.87 18.27
N GLU A 54 8.88 8.58 19.42
CA GLU A 54 10.03 9.38 19.84
C GLU A 54 11.33 8.57 19.97
N LYS A 55 11.23 7.25 20.14
CA LYS A 55 12.37 6.32 20.23
C LYS A 55 12.75 5.70 18.87
N GLY A 56 12.12 6.15 17.78
CA GLY A 56 12.34 5.63 16.43
C GLY A 56 11.74 4.25 16.17
N ARG A 57 10.84 3.74 17.02
CA ARG A 57 10.16 2.47 16.82
C ARG A 57 8.93 2.65 15.94
N PRO A 58 8.69 1.75 14.96
CA PRO A 58 7.48 1.79 14.14
C PRO A 58 6.21 1.80 15.00
N VAL A 59 5.27 2.68 14.67
CA VAL A 59 3.93 2.69 15.27
C VAL A 59 2.92 2.12 14.30
N VAL A 60 1.86 1.51 14.83
CA VAL A 60 0.70 1.10 14.02
C VAL A 60 0.00 2.34 13.51
N TRP A 61 -0.40 2.33 12.25
CA TRP A 61 -1.06 3.48 11.66
C TRP A 61 -2.11 3.10 10.61
N GLU A 62 -3.06 4.01 10.40
CA GLU A 62 -4.14 3.89 9.44
C GLU A 62 -4.34 5.23 8.74
N GLY A 63 -4.08 5.28 7.43
CA GLY A 63 -4.33 6.48 6.65
C GLY A 63 -5.82 6.71 6.46
N CYS A 64 -6.32 7.87 6.88
CA CYS A 64 -7.71 8.26 6.73
C CYS A 64 -7.88 9.14 5.50
N GLN A 65 -8.59 8.65 4.48
CA GLN A 65 -8.68 9.25 3.16
C GLN A 65 -10.12 9.31 2.67
N THR A 66 -10.38 10.13 1.66
CA THR A 66 -11.68 10.27 0.99
C THR A 66 -11.62 9.79 -0.45
N LEU A 67 -12.77 9.46 -1.03
CA LEU A 67 -12.90 9.16 -2.46
C LEU A 67 -12.77 10.42 -3.34
N SER A 68 -13.04 11.58 -2.78
CA SER A 68 -12.99 12.88 -3.45
C SER A 68 -12.33 13.94 -2.57
N GLY A 69 -12.47 15.20 -2.92
CA GLY A 69 -12.05 16.33 -2.07
C GLY A 69 -12.91 16.56 -0.83
N SER A 70 -14.05 15.89 -0.71
CA SER A 70 -15.04 16.13 0.35
C SER A 70 -15.19 14.93 1.28
N TRP A 71 -15.40 15.18 2.60
CA TRP A 71 -15.72 14.14 3.57
C TRP A 71 -17.17 13.65 3.46
N GLY A 72 -18.08 14.57 3.31
CA GLY A 72 -19.50 14.30 3.13
C GLY A 72 -19.93 14.35 1.67
N TYR A 73 -21.21 14.03 1.43
CA TYR A 73 -21.79 14.18 0.10
C TYR A 73 -21.85 15.65 -0.34
N TYR A 74 -21.36 15.90 -1.54
CA TYR A 74 -21.51 17.16 -2.23
C TYR A 74 -21.90 16.88 -3.69
N ARG A 75 -23.08 17.32 -4.11
CA ARG A 75 -23.64 17.02 -5.45
C ARG A 75 -22.70 17.45 -6.57
N ASP A 76 -22.14 18.64 -6.45
CA ASP A 76 -21.32 19.28 -7.49
C ASP A 76 -19.81 18.99 -7.30
N GLU A 77 -19.46 17.90 -6.57
CA GLU A 77 -18.08 17.44 -6.40
C GLU A 77 -17.48 17.02 -7.75
N TYR A 78 -16.29 17.54 -8.06
CA TYR A 78 -15.58 17.28 -9.31
C TYR A 78 -14.19 16.66 -9.10
N SER A 79 -13.71 16.62 -7.87
CA SER A 79 -12.35 16.16 -7.54
C SER A 79 -12.32 14.68 -7.13
N TRP A 80 -12.96 13.82 -7.92
CA TRP A 80 -12.96 12.37 -7.68
C TRP A 80 -11.62 11.75 -8.00
N LYS A 81 -11.12 10.93 -7.09
CA LYS A 81 -9.91 10.14 -7.31
C LYS A 81 -10.21 8.98 -8.25
N SER A 82 -9.29 8.70 -9.17
CA SER A 82 -9.40 7.51 -10.02
C SER A 82 -9.18 6.23 -9.22
N VAL A 83 -9.62 5.09 -9.76
CA VAL A 83 -9.35 3.77 -9.19
C VAL A 83 -7.84 3.57 -8.97
N SER A 84 -7.03 3.96 -9.95
CA SER A 84 -5.56 3.88 -9.85
C SER A 84 -5.00 4.71 -8.70
N GLN A 85 -5.53 5.92 -8.46
CA GLN A 85 -5.12 6.74 -7.32
C GLN A 85 -5.51 6.11 -5.98
N LEU A 86 -6.72 5.56 -5.86
CA LEU A 86 -7.19 4.88 -4.65
C LEU A 86 -6.36 3.63 -4.34
N LEU A 87 -6.09 2.82 -5.35
CA LEU A 87 -5.21 1.66 -5.24
C LEU A 87 -3.77 2.07 -4.89
N GLY A 88 -3.26 3.14 -5.51
CA GLY A 88 -1.95 3.69 -5.19
C GLY A 88 -1.83 4.07 -3.71
N MET A 89 -2.87 4.70 -3.12
CA MET A 89 -2.92 5.04 -1.71
C MET A 89 -2.95 3.80 -0.81
N LEU A 90 -3.75 2.79 -1.15
CA LEU A 90 -3.80 1.52 -0.42
C LEU A 90 -2.45 0.80 -0.45
N ILE A 91 -1.89 0.61 -1.63
CA ILE A 91 -0.62 -0.09 -1.84
C ILE A 91 0.54 0.64 -1.14
N ASP A 92 0.61 1.96 -1.30
CA ASP A 92 1.63 2.79 -0.63
C ASP A 92 1.53 2.66 0.89
N GLY A 93 0.30 2.71 1.44
CA GLY A 93 0.03 2.50 2.87
C GLY A 93 0.56 1.16 3.36
N VAL A 94 0.14 0.06 2.73
CA VAL A 94 0.54 -1.30 3.12
C VAL A 94 2.05 -1.51 2.95
N SER A 95 2.67 -0.94 1.89
CA SER A 95 4.11 -1.02 1.66
C SER A 95 4.96 -0.37 2.77
N LYS A 96 4.34 0.48 3.58
CA LYS A 96 4.93 1.15 4.76
C LYS A 96 4.40 0.60 6.09
N GLY A 97 3.69 -0.54 6.04
CA GLY A 97 3.16 -1.22 7.23
C GLY A 97 1.91 -0.57 7.83
N GLY A 98 1.17 0.19 7.03
CA GLY A 98 -0.08 0.84 7.44
C GLY A 98 -1.33 0.18 6.88
N ASN A 99 -2.46 0.72 7.29
CA ASN A 99 -3.80 0.38 6.83
C ASN A 99 -4.44 1.59 6.14
N LEU A 100 -5.55 1.37 5.46
CA LEU A 100 -6.34 2.44 4.83
C LEU A 100 -7.77 2.41 5.37
N LEU A 101 -8.23 3.55 5.88
CA LEU A 101 -9.63 3.86 6.10
C LEU A 101 -10.08 4.78 4.96
N LEU A 102 -10.95 4.27 4.10
CA LEU A 102 -11.49 5.03 2.96
C LEU A 102 -12.92 5.48 3.26
N ASN A 103 -13.08 6.78 3.42
CA ASN A 103 -14.36 7.39 3.75
C ASN A 103 -15.28 7.52 2.54
N VAL A 104 -16.56 7.23 2.74
CA VAL A 104 -17.66 7.44 1.79
C VAL A 104 -18.64 8.46 2.37
N GLY A 105 -19.06 9.44 1.55
CA GLY A 105 -20.07 10.42 1.92
C GLY A 105 -21.44 10.01 1.34
N PRO A 106 -22.37 9.41 2.11
CA PRO A 106 -23.68 9.07 1.61
C PRO A 106 -24.54 10.33 1.36
N THR A 107 -25.48 10.23 0.43
CA THR A 107 -26.49 11.27 0.18
C THR A 107 -27.40 11.47 1.41
N GLY A 108 -28.19 12.52 1.40
CA GLY A 108 -29.22 12.74 2.47
C GLY A 108 -30.28 11.62 2.55
N ARG A 109 -30.36 10.73 1.58
CA ARG A 109 -31.23 9.53 1.59
C ARG A 109 -30.51 8.27 2.08
N GLY A 110 -29.21 8.36 2.42
CA GLY A 110 -28.41 7.21 2.82
C GLY A 110 -27.84 6.38 1.64
N GLU A 111 -27.95 6.89 0.43
CA GLU A 111 -27.46 6.21 -0.77
C GLU A 111 -26.00 6.60 -1.05
N ILE A 112 -25.22 5.67 -1.60
CA ILE A 112 -23.87 5.97 -2.10
C ILE A 112 -24.00 6.53 -3.52
N ASP A 113 -23.39 7.70 -3.77
CA ASP A 113 -23.32 8.33 -5.08
C ASP A 113 -22.73 7.35 -6.13
N TYR A 114 -23.27 7.40 -7.36
CA TYR A 114 -22.85 6.47 -8.42
C TYR A 114 -21.35 6.55 -8.71
N ARG A 115 -20.73 7.74 -8.64
CA ARG A 115 -19.29 7.94 -8.85
C ARG A 115 -18.45 7.26 -7.77
N ALA A 116 -18.92 7.33 -6.51
CA ALA A 116 -18.29 6.61 -5.40
C ALA A 116 -18.44 5.11 -5.58
N ARG A 117 -19.59 4.64 -6.05
CA ARG A 117 -19.87 3.23 -6.31
C ARG A 117 -18.96 2.67 -7.40
N GLU A 118 -18.88 3.34 -8.55
CA GLU A 118 -18.00 2.96 -9.66
C GLU A 118 -16.53 2.87 -9.21
N ALA A 119 -16.06 3.83 -8.41
CA ALA A 119 -14.71 3.81 -7.88
C ALA A 119 -14.47 2.62 -6.92
N LEU A 120 -15.44 2.33 -6.03
CA LEU A 120 -15.37 1.20 -5.12
C LEU A 120 -15.46 -0.15 -5.84
N GLU A 121 -16.30 -0.26 -6.87
CA GLU A 121 -16.40 -1.45 -7.73
C GLU A 121 -15.06 -1.71 -8.43
N GLY A 122 -14.43 -0.68 -9.01
CA GLY A 122 -13.12 -0.82 -9.64
C GLY A 122 -12.01 -1.22 -8.66
N VAL A 123 -12.03 -0.70 -7.43
CA VAL A 123 -11.13 -1.18 -6.36
C VAL A 123 -11.46 -2.62 -5.97
N GLY A 124 -12.74 -2.97 -5.88
CA GLY A 124 -13.22 -4.32 -5.58
C GLY A 124 -12.76 -5.34 -6.63
N ASP A 125 -12.90 -5.02 -7.91
CA ASP A 125 -12.44 -5.86 -9.02
C ASP A 125 -10.93 -6.11 -8.95
N TRP A 126 -10.15 -5.08 -8.70
CA TRP A 126 -8.71 -5.25 -8.51
C TRP A 126 -8.40 -6.13 -7.29
N MET A 127 -9.07 -5.90 -6.16
CA MET A 127 -8.90 -6.68 -4.93
C MET A 127 -9.32 -8.15 -5.11
N HIS A 128 -10.29 -8.45 -5.96
CA HIS A 128 -10.69 -9.82 -6.28
C HIS A 128 -9.50 -10.68 -6.72
N TYR A 129 -8.64 -10.13 -7.57
CA TYR A 129 -7.47 -10.83 -8.08
C TYR A 129 -6.21 -10.64 -7.24
N ASN A 130 -6.04 -9.48 -6.58
CA ASN A 130 -4.78 -9.07 -6.00
C ASN A 130 -4.78 -8.96 -4.45
N SER A 131 -5.86 -9.32 -3.77
CA SER A 131 -5.99 -9.17 -2.31
C SER A 131 -4.89 -9.85 -1.51
N ARG A 132 -4.28 -10.92 -2.03
CA ARG A 132 -3.15 -11.61 -1.38
C ARG A 132 -1.91 -10.73 -1.22
N SER A 133 -1.76 -9.71 -2.05
CA SER A 133 -0.67 -8.73 -1.95
C SER A 133 -0.91 -7.63 -0.92
N ILE A 134 -2.12 -7.59 -0.36
CA ILE A 134 -2.58 -6.59 0.61
C ILE A 134 -2.81 -7.24 1.98
N TYR A 135 -3.76 -8.20 2.07
CA TYR A 135 -4.11 -8.81 3.34
C TYR A 135 -2.99 -9.71 3.88
N GLY A 136 -2.64 -9.50 5.14
CA GLY A 136 -1.55 -10.21 5.82
C GLY A 136 -0.15 -9.78 5.35
N CYS A 137 -0.07 -8.70 4.56
CA CYS A 137 1.17 -8.10 4.11
C CYS A 137 1.51 -6.85 4.92
N GLY A 138 2.76 -6.46 4.83
CA GLY A 138 3.31 -5.23 5.39
C GLY A 138 4.51 -4.76 4.59
N ALA A 139 5.31 -3.89 5.19
CA ALA A 139 6.53 -3.37 4.58
C ALA A 139 7.51 -4.50 4.25
N ALA A 140 8.10 -4.43 3.06
CA ALA A 140 9.18 -5.32 2.69
C ALA A 140 10.43 -5.07 3.55
N PRO A 141 11.29 -6.08 3.77
CA PRO A 141 12.57 -5.89 4.46
C PRO A 141 13.39 -4.75 3.83
N LYS A 142 13.98 -3.90 4.67
CA LYS A 142 14.81 -2.76 4.22
C LYS A 142 15.99 -3.15 3.34
N SER A 143 16.39 -4.42 3.36
CA SER A 143 17.44 -4.97 2.49
C SER A 143 17.01 -5.09 1.02
N PHE A 144 15.71 -5.07 0.73
CA PHE A 144 15.18 -5.12 -0.63
C PHE A 144 14.99 -3.68 -1.13
N ALA A 145 15.77 -3.32 -2.14
CA ALA A 145 15.62 -2.01 -2.77
C ALA A 145 14.32 -1.97 -3.57
N ILE A 146 13.56 -0.89 -3.39
CA ILE A 146 12.34 -0.66 -4.14
C ILE A 146 12.70 -0.15 -5.54
N PRO A 147 12.29 -0.82 -6.63
CA PRO A 147 12.53 -0.31 -7.98
C PRO A 147 11.79 1.01 -8.22
N PRO A 148 12.24 1.85 -9.14
CA PRO A 148 11.48 3.01 -9.60
C PRO A 148 10.06 2.61 -10.01
N ASP A 149 9.11 3.50 -9.75
CA ASP A 149 7.69 3.33 -10.09
C ASP A 149 7.04 2.03 -9.57
N CYS A 150 7.62 1.44 -8.54
CA CYS A 150 7.08 0.26 -7.87
C CYS A 150 6.83 0.51 -6.38
N ARG A 151 6.03 -0.39 -5.78
CA ARG A 151 5.94 -0.58 -4.35
C ARG A 151 6.10 -2.06 -4.02
N LEU A 152 6.66 -2.35 -2.86
CA LEU A 152 6.87 -3.70 -2.38
C LEU A 152 6.02 -3.96 -1.14
N THR A 153 5.19 -5.01 -1.16
CA THR A 153 4.54 -5.54 0.03
C THR A 153 5.05 -6.96 0.29
N TYR A 154 5.07 -7.35 1.55
CA TYR A 154 5.67 -8.62 1.93
C TYR A 154 4.80 -9.39 2.93
N ASN A 155 4.49 -10.65 2.60
CA ASN A 155 3.89 -11.60 3.52
C ASN A 155 5.01 -12.48 4.11
N LYS A 156 5.35 -12.22 5.37
CA LYS A 156 6.45 -12.90 6.06
C LYS A 156 6.17 -14.39 6.28
N GLU A 157 4.93 -14.74 6.64
CA GLU A 157 4.55 -16.12 6.95
C GLU A 157 4.63 -17.01 5.71
N LYS A 158 4.14 -16.50 4.59
CA LYS A 158 4.11 -17.22 3.31
C LYS A 158 5.40 -17.08 2.51
N LYS A 159 6.36 -16.26 2.95
CA LYS A 159 7.57 -15.90 2.20
C LYS A 159 7.22 -15.40 0.78
N ARG A 160 6.27 -14.46 0.67
CA ARG A 160 5.84 -13.88 -0.61
C ARG A 160 6.18 -12.40 -0.65
N LEU A 161 6.90 -12.01 -1.69
CA LEU A 161 7.16 -10.62 -1.99
C LEU A 161 6.31 -10.23 -3.20
N TYR A 162 5.57 -9.15 -3.09
CA TYR A 162 4.73 -8.63 -4.15
C TYR A 162 5.31 -7.34 -4.69
N VAL A 163 5.47 -7.26 -6.01
CA VAL A 163 5.92 -6.07 -6.72
C VAL A 163 4.72 -5.44 -7.40
N HIS A 164 4.25 -4.32 -6.87
CA HIS A 164 3.18 -3.52 -7.45
C HIS A 164 3.78 -2.54 -8.46
N VAL A 165 3.39 -2.64 -9.72
CA VAL A 165 3.95 -1.84 -10.81
C VAL A 165 3.06 -0.64 -11.08
N LEU A 166 3.42 0.53 -10.53
CA LEU A 166 2.61 1.77 -10.62
C LEU A 166 2.70 2.42 -12.01
N ALA A 167 3.87 2.35 -12.65
CA ALA A 167 4.04 2.73 -14.05
C ALA A 167 4.69 1.57 -14.81
N TRP A 168 4.12 1.23 -15.99
CA TRP A 168 4.58 0.06 -16.74
C TRP A 168 5.91 0.35 -17.45
N PRO A 169 6.97 -0.41 -17.13
CA PRO A 169 8.27 -0.22 -17.72
C PRO A 169 8.36 -0.87 -19.11
N PHE A 170 9.39 -0.50 -19.87
CA PHE A 170 9.72 -1.22 -21.11
C PHE A 170 10.54 -2.46 -20.77
N ARG A 171 9.91 -3.64 -20.78
CA ARG A 171 10.47 -5.00 -20.65
C ARG A 171 10.99 -5.43 -19.28
N ASP A 172 11.72 -4.60 -18.54
CA ASP A 172 12.52 -5.10 -17.42
C ASP A 172 12.22 -4.37 -16.10
N ILE A 173 12.17 -5.14 -14.99
CA ILE A 173 12.26 -4.59 -13.64
C ILE A 173 13.47 -5.22 -12.96
N HIS A 174 14.36 -4.39 -12.45
CA HIS A 174 15.57 -4.80 -11.75
C HIS A 174 15.37 -4.78 -10.24
N LEU A 175 15.44 -5.95 -9.62
CA LEU A 175 15.29 -6.12 -8.17
C LEU A 175 16.68 -6.37 -7.56
N LEU A 176 17.26 -5.33 -7.00
CA LEU A 176 18.60 -5.40 -6.42
C LEU A 176 18.63 -6.34 -5.20
N LYS A 177 19.72 -7.11 -5.07
CA LYS A 177 19.98 -8.03 -3.94
C LYS A 177 18.98 -9.18 -3.82
N LEU A 178 18.25 -9.51 -4.87
CA LEU A 178 17.29 -10.62 -4.91
C LEU A 178 17.76 -11.83 -5.73
N ALA A 179 18.90 -11.77 -6.41
CA ALA A 179 19.49 -12.94 -7.07
C ALA A 179 19.74 -14.08 -6.06
N GLY A 180 19.40 -15.30 -6.44
CA GLY A 180 19.51 -16.51 -5.62
C GLY A 180 18.41 -16.67 -4.54
N LYS A 181 17.52 -15.69 -4.37
CA LYS A 181 16.48 -15.69 -3.32
C LYS A 181 15.08 -16.00 -3.82
N VAL A 182 14.84 -15.96 -5.12
CA VAL A 182 13.53 -16.20 -5.73
C VAL A 182 13.54 -17.57 -6.37
N GLU A 183 12.50 -18.33 -6.12
CA GLU A 183 12.27 -19.66 -6.70
C GLU A 183 11.39 -19.58 -7.95
N TYR A 184 10.34 -18.75 -7.90
CA TYR A 184 9.35 -18.62 -8.96
C TYR A 184 8.73 -17.22 -8.94
N ALA A 185 8.26 -16.75 -10.07
CA ALA A 185 7.56 -15.48 -10.22
C ALA A 185 6.35 -15.62 -11.15
N GLN A 186 5.24 -14.97 -10.80
CA GLN A 186 4.02 -14.96 -11.60
C GLN A 186 3.27 -13.63 -11.49
N PHE A 187 2.45 -13.29 -12.47
CA PHE A 187 1.43 -12.28 -12.28
C PHE A 187 0.36 -12.77 -11.34
N LEU A 188 -0.10 -11.89 -10.43
CA LEU A 188 -1.03 -12.29 -9.39
C LEU A 188 -2.47 -12.48 -9.92
N HIS A 189 -2.85 -11.72 -10.95
CA HIS A 189 -4.22 -11.68 -11.47
C HIS A 189 -4.61 -12.89 -12.33
N ASP A 190 -3.64 -13.53 -13.01
CA ASP A 190 -3.92 -14.65 -13.92
C ASP A 190 -2.98 -15.85 -13.73
N ALA A 191 -2.04 -15.74 -12.78
CA ALA A 191 -1.02 -16.73 -12.46
C ALA A 191 -0.07 -17.07 -13.65
N SER A 192 -0.02 -16.23 -14.69
CA SER A 192 0.95 -16.42 -15.76
C SER A 192 2.37 -16.22 -15.26
N GLU A 193 3.29 -17.08 -15.67
CA GLU A 193 4.68 -17.06 -15.26
C GLU A 193 5.38 -15.77 -15.73
N VAL A 194 6.16 -15.19 -14.83
CA VAL A 194 7.07 -14.08 -15.13
C VAL A 194 8.49 -14.63 -15.13
N LEU A 195 9.10 -14.73 -16.31
CA LEU A 195 10.47 -15.16 -16.44
C LEU A 195 11.41 -14.13 -15.78
N PHE A 196 12.49 -14.64 -15.20
CA PHE A 196 13.52 -13.78 -14.64
C PHE A 196 14.93 -14.32 -14.96
N ALA A 197 15.88 -13.40 -14.95
CA ALA A 197 17.30 -13.73 -15.06
C ALA A 197 18.05 -13.19 -13.85
N GLU A 198 18.94 -13.97 -13.31
CA GLU A 198 19.91 -13.51 -12.34
C GLU A 198 21.10 -12.90 -13.07
N SER A 199 21.57 -11.74 -12.63
CA SER A 199 22.54 -10.99 -13.37
C SER A 199 23.86 -11.74 -13.52
N ASN A 200 24.06 -12.29 -14.69
CA ASN A 200 25.41 -12.34 -15.23
C ASN A 200 25.73 -10.91 -15.67
N VAL A 201 26.61 -10.27 -14.93
CA VAL A 201 27.10 -8.94 -15.28
C VAL A 201 27.47 -8.98 -16.76
N ASN A 202 26.69 -8.27 -17.60
CA ASN A 202 27.16 -8.05 -18.94
C ASN A 202 28.45 -7.23 -18.82
N LYS A 203 29.56 -7.89 -18.99
CA LYS A 203 30.90 -7.29 -18.81
C LYS A 203 31.32 -6.46 -20.02
N ASP A 204 30.55 -6.52 -21.10
CA ASP A 204 30.83 -5.73 -22.29
C ASP A 204 30.20 -4.34 -22.17
N PRO A 205 30.98 -3.30 -21.88
CA PRO A 205 30.48 -1.93 -21.78
C PRO A 205 29.99 -1.37 -23.13
N HIS A 206 30.30 -2.03 -24.24
CA HIS A 206 29.90 -1.64 -25.60
C HIS A 206 28.64 -2.40 -26.08
N SER A 207 28.05 -3.26 -25.25
CA SER A 207 26.82 -3.94 -25.63
C SER A 207 25.68 -2.95 -25.81
N HIS A 208 25.10 -2.93 -27.01
CA HIS A 208 23.88 -2.18 -27.32
C HIS A 208 22.60 -2.94 -26.99
N MET A 209 22.71 -4.22 -26.59
CA MET A 209 21.55 -5.08 -26.29
C MET A 209 21.16 -5.10 -24.81
N ALA A 210 22.10 -4.86 -23.90
CA ALA A 210 21.86 -4.82 -22.46
C ALA A 210 22.92 -3.98 -21.76
N GLY A 211 22.48 -3.09 -20.89
CA GLY A 211 23.38 -2.32 -20.02
C GLY A 211 23.89 -3.16 -18.83
N PRO A 212 24.93 -2.70 -18.13
CA PRO A 212 25.42 -3.35 -16.93
C PRO A 212 24.38 -3.24 -15.81
N VAL A 213 24.13 -4.36 -15.13
CA VAL A 213 23.27 -4.41 -13.93
C VAL A 213 24.14 -4.73 -12.71
N PRO A 214 23.90 -4.12 -11.54
CA PRO A 214 24.66 -4.42 -10.34
C PRO A 214 24.68 -5.91 -10.02
N PRO A 215 25.79 -6.47 -9.51
CA PRO A 215 25.84 -7.86 -9.04
C PRO A 215 24.75 -8.15 -8.01
N GLY A 216 24.18 -9.37 -8.04
CA GLY A 216 23.11 -9.76 -7.14
C GLY A 216 21.72 -9.23 -7.52
N THR A 217 21.56 -8.69 -8.73
CA THR A 217 20.27 -8.24 -9.25
C THR A 217 19.49 -9.41 -9.88
N LEU A 218 18.22 -9.52 -9.53
CA LEU A 218 17.25 -10.34 -10.27
C LEU A 218 16.48 -9.44 -11.22
N THR A 219 16.44 -9.77 -12.50
CA THR A 219 15.74 -9.00 -13.55
C THR A 219 14.50 -9.76 -13.99
N LEU A 220 13.32 -9.21 -13.70
CA LEU A 220 12.05 -9.72 -14.21
C LEU A 220 11.89 -9.33 -15.66
N LYS A 221 11.43 -10.27 -16.50
CA LYS A 221 11.18 -10.09 -17.94
C LYS A 221 9.68 -9.91 -18.16
N LEU A 222 9.29 -8.72 -18.57
CA LEU A 222 7.89 -8.35 -18.73
C LEU A 222 7.48 -8.31 -20.21
N PRO A 223 6.20 -8.54 -20.51
CA PRO A 223 5.66 -8.28 -21.85
C PRO A 223 5.74 -6.79 -22.16
N ILE A 224 5.84 -6.45 -23.45
CA ILE A 224 5.89 -5.05 -23.91
C ILE A 224 4.58 -4.33 -23.55
N VAL A 225 3.46 -5.03 -23.77
CA VAL A 225 2.13 -4.49 -23.49
C VAL A 225 1.77 -4.75 -22.04
N LYS A 226 1.37 -3.71 -21.33
CA LYS A 226 0.86 -3.82 -19.95
C LYS A 226 -0.35 -4.77 -19.91
N PRO A 227 -0.43 -5.71 -18.97
CA PRO A 227 -1.66 -6.46 -18.72
C PRO A 227 -2.86 -5.55 -18.48
N ASN A 228 -4.04 -5.99 -18.92
CA ASN A 228 -5.28 -5.22 -18.77
C ASN A 228 -5.81 -5.28 -17.34
N ILE A 229 -5.06 -4.68 -16.43
CA ILE A 229 -5.42 -4.49 -15.02
C ILE A 229 -4.83 -3.15 -14.55
N GLU A 230 -5.47 -2.47 -13.59
CA GLU A 230 -5.06 -1.13 -13.16
C GLU A 230 -3.60 -1.08 -12.72
N ILE A 231 -3.24 -1.77 -11.67
CA ILE A 231 -1.87 -1.88 -11.15
C ILE A 231 -1.49 -3.36 -11.17
N PRO A 232 -0.71 -3.82 -12.17
CA PRO A 232 -0.24 -5.19 -12.20
C PRO A 232 0.61 -5.52 -10.97
N VAL A 233 0.43 -6.73 -10.44
CA VAL A 233 1.19 -7.23 -9.29
C VAL A 233 1.92 -8.49 -9.70
N ILE A 234 3.22 -8.54 -9.41
CA ILE A 234 4.04 -9.72 -9.58
C ILE A 234 4.31 -10.34 -8.21
N GLU A 235 3.93 -11.59 -8.05
CA GLU A 235 4.17 -12.39 -6.86
C GLU A 235 5.50 -13.14 -7.01
N LEU A 236 6.42 -12.94 -6.07
CA LEU A 236 7.70 -13.64 -5.99
C LEU A 236 7.67 -14.64 -4.85
N PHE A 237 7.96 -15.88 -5.15
CA PHE A 237 8.10 -16.98 -4.20
C PHE A 237 9.54 -16.98 -3.70
N LEU A 238 9.74 -16.61 -2.44
CA LEU A 238 11.08 -16.58 -1.84
C LEU A 238 11.43 -17.95 -1.27
N LYS A 239 12.73 -18.30 -1.39
CA LYS A 239 13.32 -19.55 -0.84
C LYS A 239 13.30 -19.62 0.68
#